data_31ee258c3639677d66cc768c8e2750bf
#
_entry.id   31ee258c3639677d66cc768c8e2750bf
#
_cell.length_a   1.000
_cell.length_b   1.000
_cell.length_c   1.000
_cell.angle_alpha   90.00
_cell.angle_beta   90.00
_cell.angle_gamma   90.00
#
_symmetry.space_group_name_H-M   'P 1'
#
loop_
_entity.id
_entity.type
_entity.pdbx_description
1 polymer ?
#
loop_
_entity_poly.entity_id
_entity_poly.type
_entity_poly.pdbx_seq_one_letter_code
_entity_poly.pdbx_strand_id
1 'polypeptide(L)'
;ITYMRTDSPRISNEAMADAREVIQSRFGAEYLPATPNVYKTSKAAQEAHEAIRPTSAARDPESIRQYLEQDQYNLYKLIWNRFIASQMVPAILDVTRIDSSPVGTTARYIFRSTGTVVKFPGHTIVYMEGVDKEAPSQKPKADQEADDDERQLPVLSEGERLRLVEQEAQTVPGLLSKQHFTQPPPRYNEALLIKELEEKGIGRPSTYAAIIS
;
A
#
# COMPACT_ATOMS: atom_id res chain seq x y z
N ILE A 1 18.99 3.20 -13.71
CA ILE A 1 17.69 2.55 -13.93
C ILE A 1 17.52 2.20 -15.40
N THR A 2 16.56 1.30 -15.71
CA THR A 2 16.13 1.01 -17.08
C THR A 2 15.56 2.25 -17.77
N TYR A 3 15.41 2.18 -19.09
CA TYR A 3 14.77 3.26 -19.84
C TYR A 3 13.33 3.47 -19.35
N MET A 4 13.02 4.72 -19.04
CA MET A 4 11.75 5.06 -18.39
C MET A 4 10.56 4.96 -19.36
N ARG A 5 9.77 3.88 -19.20
CA ARG A 5 8.47 3.67 -19.85
C ARG A 5 7.51 3.08 -18.84
N THR A 6 6.29 3.59 -18.79
CA THR A 6 5.25 3.17 -17.84
C THR A 6 4.28 2.13 -18.41
N ASP A 7 4.41 1.81 -19.69
CA ASP A 7 3.49 0.95 -20.43
C ASP A 7 3.72 -0.57 -20.22
N SER A 8 4.88 -0.96 -19.64
CA SER A 8 5.22 -2.37 -19.46
C SER A 8 5.65 -2.69 -18.02
N PRO A 9 5.02 -3.64 -17.34
CA PRO A 9 5.50 -4.20 -16.07
C PRO A 9 6.44 -5.39 -16.27
N ARG A 10 6.87 -5.70 -17.49
CA ARG A 10 7.72 -6.86 -17.80
C ARG A 10 9.10 -6.71 -17.17
N ILE A 11 9.59 -7.77 -16.56
CA ILE A 11 10.92 -7.89 -15.99
C ILE A 11 11.66 -9.02 -16.71
N SER A 12 12.92 -8.80 -17.10
CA SER A 12 13.74 -9.85 -17.73
C SER A 12 14.06 -10.98 -16.73
N ASN A 13 14.27 -12.18 -17.23
CA ASN A 13 14.62 -13.33 -16.39
C ASN A 13 15.92 -13.09 -15.59
N GLU A 14 16.90 -12.42 -16.20
CA GLU A 14 18.15 -12.04 -15.54
C GLU A 14 17.90 -11.10 -14.36
N ALA A 15 17.08 -10.07 -14.54
CA ALA A 15 16.74 -9.14 -13.46
C ALA A 15 15.90 -9.78 -12.35
N MET A 16 15.03 -10.74 -12.69
CA MET A 16 14.32 -11.53 -11.69
C MET A 16 15.29 -12.39 -10.87
N ALA A 17 16.27 -13.01 -11.52
CA ALA A 17 17.30 -13.81 -10.83
C ALA A 17 18.15 -12.93 -9.89
N ASP A 18 18.62 -11.75 -10.37
CA ASP A 18 19.35 -10.77 -9.58
C ASP A 18 18.57 -10.30 -8.35
N ALA A 19 17.28 -9.98 -8.53
CA ALA A 19 16.40 -9.61 -7.41
C ALA A 19 16.24 -10.74 -6.38
N ARG A 20 16.08 -11.98 -6.84
CA ARG A 20 15.92 -13.16 -5.96
C ARG A 20 17.16 -13.42 -5.13
N GLU A 21 18.35 -13.27 -5.71
CA GLU A 21 19.63 -13.39 -4.99
C GLU A 21 19.72 -12.32 -3.88
N VAL A 22 19.37 -11.07 -4.19
CA VAL A 22 19.34 -9.98 -3.19
C VAL A 22 18.34 -10.25 -2.10
N ILE A 23 17.12 -10.70 -2.45
CA ILE A 23 16.09 -11.03 -1.46
C ILE A 23 16.57 -12.14 -0.53
N GLN A 24 17.09 -13.22 -1.08
CA GLN A 24 17.58 -14.35 -0.29
C GLN A 24 18.72 -13.97 0.65
N SER A 25 19.68 -13.19 0.16
CA SER A 25 20.87 -12.80 0.93
C SER A 25 20.58 -11.77 2.02
N ARG A 26 19.62 -10.87 1.81
CA ARG A 26 19.34 -9.77 2.75
C ARG A 26 18.18 -10.03 3.70
N PHE A 27 17.15 -10.70 3.23
CA PHE A 27 15.89 -10.85 3.97
C PHE A 27 15.64 -12.30 4.40
N GLY A 28 16.19 -13.26 3.69
CA GLY A 28 16.01 -14.68 3.97
C GLY A 28 15.16 -15.40 2.93
N ALA A 29 15.24 -16.73 2.94
CA ALA A 29 14.54 -17.59 1.98
C ALA A 29 13.00 -17.54 2.15
N GLU A 30 12.53 -17.26 3.34
CA GLU A 30 11.10 -17.13 3.67
C GLU A 30 10.41 -15.96 2.97
N TYR A 31 11.20 -14.97 2.50
CA TYR A 31 10.69 -13.83 1.72
C TYR A 31 10.64 -14.09 0.22
N LEU A 32 11.13 -15.25 -0.23
CA LEU A 32 11.12 -15.62 -1.63
C LEU A 32 9.90 -16.47 -1.98
N PRO A 33 9.09 -16.10 -2.99
CA PRO A 33 8.09 -16.99 -3.53
C PRO A 33 8.74 -18.18 -4.24
N ALA A 34 8.08 -19.34 -4.26
CA ALA A 34 8.58 -20.57 -4.89
C ALA A 34 8.90 -20.35 -6.38
N THR A 35 8.09 -19.55 -7.05
CA THR A 35 8.30 -19.12 -8.44
C THR A 35 8.39 -17.60 -8.52
N PRO A 36 9.17 -17.04 -9.46
CA PRO A 36 9.22 -15.59 -9.66
C PRO A 36 7.83 -15.01 -9.94
N ASN A 37 7.57 -13.82 -9.41
CA ASN A 37 6.35 -13.09 -9.70
C ASN A 37 6.42 -12.51 -11.11
N VAL A 38 5.45 -12.88 -11.97
CA VAL A 38 5.35 -12.41 -13.35
C VAL A 38 4.10 -11.55 -13.50
N TYR A 39 4.27 -10.34 -14.02
CA TYR A 39 3.19 -9.40 -14.23
C TYR A 39 2.74 -9.39 -15.68
N LYS A 40 1.43 -9.39 -15.88
CA LYS A 40 0.84 -9.36 -17.24
C LYS A 40 1.03 -7.98 -17.85
N THR A 41 1.59 -7.96 -19.04
CA THR A 41 1.71 -6.76 -19.87
C THR A 41 0.37 -6.47 -20.56
N SER A 42 -0.01 -5.20 -20.67
CA SER A 42 -1.20 -4.82 -21.43
C SER A 42 -1.01 -5.14 -22.92
N LYS A 43 -2.11 -5.44 -23.63
CA LYS A 43 -2.05 -5.72 -25.08
C LYS A 43 -1.56 -4.52 -25.92
N ALA A 44 -1.60 -3.32 -25.34
CA ALA A 44 -1.15 -2.09 -26.00
C ALA A 44 0.34 -1.78 -25.79
N ALA A 45 1.01 -2.48 -24.86
CA ALA A 45 2.42 -2.27 -24.58
C ALA A 45 3.29 -2.90 -25.69
N GLN A 46 4.36 -2.20 -26.05
CA GLN A 46 5.35 -2.77 -26.96
C GLN A 46 6.15 -3.85 -26.23
N GLU A 47 6.28 -5.02 -26.83
CA GLU A 47 6.97 -6.19 -26.24
C GLU A 47 8.44 -5.92 -25.88
N ALA A 48 9.07 -4.92 -26.51
CA ALA A 48 10.45 -4.53 -26.25
C ALA A 48 10.67 -3.75 -24.94
N HIS A 49 9.59 -3.21 -24.33
CA HIS A 49 9.72 -2.39 -23.13
C HIS A 49 9.79 -3.25 -21.87
N GLU A 50 10.64 -2.83 -20.95
CA GLU A 50 10.73 -3.36 -19.59
C GLU A 50 10.19 -2.37 -18.57
N ALA A 51 9.83 -2.90 -17.39
CA ALA A 51 9.48 -2.09 -16.22
C ALA A 51 10.62 -1.16 -15.79
N ILE A 52 10.28 -0.06 -15.15
CA ILE A 52 11.23 0.85 -14.52
C ILE A 52 11.82 0.13 -13.31
N ARG A 53 13.09 -0.17 -13.33
CA ARG A 53 13.82 -0.89 -12.29
C ARG A 53 15.30 -0.46 -12.22
N PRO A 54 16.01 -0.77 -11.12
CA PRO A 54 17.46 -0.65 -11.11
C PRO A 54 18.08 -1.54 -12.19
N THR A 55 19.19 -1.13 -12.75
CA THR A 55 19.97 -1.94 -13.71
C THR A 55 20.63 -3.16 -13.05
N SER A 56 20.86 -3.10 -11.73
CA SER A 56 21.27 -4.23 -10.89
C SER A 56 20.61 -4.11 -9.52
N ALA A 57 20.01 -5.18 -9.04
CA ALA A 57 19.38 -5.25 -7.71
C ALA A 57 20.43 -5.14 -6.59
N ALA A 58 21.65 -5.58 -6.82
CA ALA A 58 22.75 -5.51 -5.87
C ALA A 58 23.19 -4.07 -5.53
N ARG A 59 22.87 -3.09 -6.38
CA ARG A 59 23.11 -1.67 -6.11
C ARG A 59 22.00 -1.11 -5.24
N ASP A 60 22.05 -1.43 -3.95
CA ASP A 60 21.06 -0.87 -3.01
C ASP A 60 21.20 0.65 -2.86
N PRO A 61 20.14 1.33 -2.46
CA PRO A 61 20.11 2.79 -2.39
C PRO A 61 21.21 3.38 -1.50
N GLU A 62 21.49 2.75 -0.36
CA GLU A 62 22.47 3.27 0.59
C GLU A 62 23.91 3.18 0.03
N SER A 63 24.20 2.11 -0.72
CA SER A 63 25.54 1.91 -1.32
C SER A 63 25.90 2.97 -2.36
N ILE A 64 24.91 3.54 -3.03
CA ILE A 64 25.12 4.53 -4.10
C ILE A 64 24.74 5.97 -3.69
N ARG A 65 24.29 6.18 -2.46
CA ARG A 65 23.82 7.47 -1.96
C ARG A 65 24.81 8.60 -2.22
N GLN A 66 26.11 8.36 -2.00
CA GLN A 66 27.17 9.35 -2.17
C GLN A 66 27.33 9.86 -3.61
N TYR A 67 26.77 9.17 -4.61
CA TYR A 67 26.86 9.51 -6.03
C TYR A 67 25.60 10.20 -6.56
N LEU A 68 24.60 10.42 -5.68
CA LEU A 68 23.28 10.92 -6.06
C LEU A 68 22.95 12.20 -5.27
N GLU A 69 22.30 13.13 -5.94
CA GLU A 69 21.62 14.25 -5.26
C GLU A 69 20.41 13.72 -4.48
N GLN A 70 19.90 14.50 -3.52
CA GLN A 70 18.85 14.06 -2.61
C GLN A 70 17.60 13.57 -3.35
N ASP A 71 17.14 14.30 -4.37
CA ASP A 71 15.94 13.92 -5.13
C ASP A 71 16.18 12.66 -5.98
N GLN A 72 17.36 12.56 -6.58
CA GLN A 72 17.76 11.36 -7.32
C GLN A 72 17.83 10.13 -6.40
N TYR A 73 18.38 10.30 -5.19
CA TYR A 73 18.41 9.24 -4.18
C TYR A 73 17.00 8.80 -3.77
N ASN A 74 16.12 9.74 -3.48
CA ASN A 74 14.75 9.46 -3.07
C ASN A 74 14.01 8.68 -4.17
N LEU A 75 14.12 9.12 -5.42
CA LEU A 75 13.52 8.44 -6.56
C LEU A 75 14.13 7.05 -6.79
N TYR A 76 15.45 6.93 -6.73
CA TYR A 76 16.11 5.64 -6.88
C TYR A 76 15.71 4.66 -5.80
N LYS A 77 15.65 5.11 -4.54
CA LYS A 77 15.21 4.31 -3.39
C LYS A 77 13.77 3.81 -3.57
N LEU A 78 12.88 4.67 -4.04
CA LEU A 78 11.50 4.30 -4.34
C LEU A 78 11.45 3.19 -5.42
N ILE A 79 12.17 3.37 -6.52
CA ILE A 79 12.22 2.42 -7.64
C ILE A 79 12.82 1.08 -7.18
N TRP A 80 13.91 1.11 -6.45
CA TRP A 80 14.58 -0.09 -5.93
C TRP A 80 13.70 -0.86 -4.96
N ASN A 81 13.13 -0.16 -3.98
CA ASN A 81 12.25 -0.76 -2.99
C ASN A 81 11.03 -1.41 -3.66
N ARG A 82 10.39 -0.71 -4.58
CA ARG A 82 9.21 -1.22 -5.29
C ARG A 82 9.56 -2.43 -6.18
N PHE A 83 10.71 -2.40 -6.84
CA PHE A 83 11.20 -3.52 -7.63
C PHE A 83 11.47 -4.75 -6.78
N ILE A 84 12.21 -4.63 -5.68
CA ILE A 84 12.49 -5.74 -4.77
C ILE A 84 11.20 -6.28 -4.16
N ALA A 85 10.35 -5.41 -3.62
CA ALA A 85 9.06 -5.79 -3.04
C ALA A 85 8.16 -6.55 -4.04
N SER A 86 8.22 -6.18 -5.34
CA SER A 86 7.46 -6.87 -6.39
C SER A 86 7.84 -8.34 -6.56
N GLN A 87 9.05 -8.72 -6.19
CA GLN A 87 9.56 -10.08 -6.29
C GLN A 87 9.56 -10.84 -4.95
N MET A 88 8.97 -10.25 -3.89
CA MET A 88 8.83 -10.86 -2.57
C MET A 88 7.45 -11.53 -2.39
N VAL A 89 7.33 -12.35 -1.35
CA VAL A 89 6.04 -12.91 -0.92
C VAL A 89 5.16 -11.84 -0.29
N PRO A 90 3.81 -11.99 -0.36
CA PRO A 90 2.90 -11.04 0.27
C PRO A 90 2.99 -11.06 1.79
N ALA A 91 2.58 -9.96 2.43
CA ALA A 91 2.35 -9.93 3.87
C ALA A 91 1.15 -10.82 4.24
N ILE A 92 1.20 -11.42 5.44
CA ILE A 92 0.11 -12.18 6.02
C ILE A 92 -0.39 -11.42 7.24
N LEU A 93 -1.67 -11.06 7.21
CA LEU A 93 -2.33 -10.32 8.26
C LEU A 93 -3.45 -11.17 8.86
N ASP A 94 -3.51 -11.24 10.20
CA ASP A 94 -4.66 -11.76 10.92
C ASP A 94 -5.61 -10.58 11.22
N VAL A 95 -6.78 -10.57 10.61
CA VAL A 95 -7.79 -9.52 10.79
C VAL A 95 -8.94 -10.06 11.63
N THR A 96 -9.12 -9.48 12.82
CA THR A 96 -10.23 -9.78 13.72
C THR A 96 -11.30 -8.71 13.59
N ARG A 97 -12.55 -9.12 13.36
CA ARG A 97 -13.72 -8.24 13.36
C ARG A 97 -14.69 -8.69 14.43
N ILE A 98 -15.08 -7.75 15.29
CA ILE A 98 -16.04 -7.97 16.37
C ILE A 98 -17.26 -7.10 16.09
N ASP A 99 -18.41 -7.72 15.88
CA ASP A 99 -19.70 -7.05 15.79
C ASP A 99 -20.46 -7.30 17.09
N SER A 100 -20.74 -6.27 17.85
CA SER A 100 -21.50 -6.35 19.10
C SER A 100 -22.83 -5.62 18.99
N SER A 101 -23.87 -6.20 19.61
CA SER A 101 -25.22 -5.61 19.64
C SER A 101 -25.66 -5.41 21.08
N PRO A 102 -26.17 -4.21 21.45
CA PRO A 102 -26.72 -3.99 22.79
C PRO A 102 -27.99 -4.81 22.99
N VAL A 103 -28.15 -5.33 24.20
CA VAL A 103 -29.34 -6.09 24.59
C VAL A 103 -30.38 -5.12 25.19
N GLY A 104 -31.65 -5.31 24.86
CA GLY A 104 -32.76 -4.54 25.49
C GLY A 104 -33.12 -3.23 24.79
N THR A 105 -32.63 -2.96 23.57
CA THR A 105 -33.03 -1.80 22.76
C THR A 105 -34.08 -2.19 21.73
N THR A 106 -35.00 -1.27 21.43
CA THR A 106 -36.01 -1.45 20.35
C THR A 106 -35.38 -1.21 18.97
N ALA A 107 -34.30 -0.44 18.89
CA ALA A 107 -33.56 -0.20 17.67
C ALA A 107 -32.37 -1.18 17.56
N ARG A 108 -32.10 -1.64 16.35
CA ARG A 108 -30.98 -2.53 16.08
C ARG A 108 -29.71 -1.71 15.82
N TYR A 109 -28.84 -1.68 16.79
CA TYR A 109 -27.50 -1.07 16.67
C TYR A 109 -26.45 -2.17 16.55
N ILE A 110 -25.43 -1.92 15.74
CA ILE A 110 -24.26 -2.78 15.62
C ILE A 110 -23.03 -1.90 15.84
N PHE A 111 -22.23 -2.25 16.85
CA PHE A 111 -20.93 -1.65 17.09
C PHE A 111 -19.87 -2.56 16.52
N ARG A 112 -19.04 -2.05 15.63
CA ARG A 112 -17.98 -2.81 14.96
C ARG A 112 -16.62 -2.34 15.40
N SER A 113 -15.76 -3.29 15.80
CA SER A 113 -14.35 -3.09 16.04
C SER A 113 -13.56 -4.00 15.12
N THR A 114 -12.49 -3.47 14.53
CA THR A 114 -11.58 -4.24 13.70
C THR A 114 -10.17 -4.06 14.24
N GLY A 115 -9.43 -5.15 14.37
CA GLY A 115 -8.01 -5.15 14.72
C GLY A 115 -7.23 -5.99 13.75
N THR A 116 -6.00 -5.60 13.48
CA THR A 116 -5.11 -6.29 12.55
C THR A 116 -3.80 -6.59 13.25
N VAL A 117 -3.30 -7.82 13.09
CA VAL A 117 -1.99 -8.25 13.57
C VAL A 117 -1.17 -8.73 12.37
N VAL A 118 0.01 -8.17 12.20
CA VAL A 118 0.94 -8.63 11.16
C VAL A 118 1.55 -9.95 11.62
N LYS A 119 1.14 -11.05 10.97
CA LYS A 119 1.67 -12.39 11.24
C LYS A 119 2.99 -12.63 10.52
N PHE A 120 3.10 -12.15 9.30
CA PHE A 120 4.31 -12.17 8.51
C PHE A 120 4.38 -10.90 7.65
N PRO A 121 5.45 -10.10 7.74
CA PRO A 121 5.50 -8.81 7.07
C PRO A 121 5.65 -8.90 5.55
N GLY A 122 6.23 -10.00 5.00
CA GLY A 122 6.43 -10.15 3.58
C GLY A 122 7.11 -8.93 2.94
N HIS A 123 6.63 -8.50 1.77
CA HIS A 123 7.18 -7.36 1.03
C HIS A 123 7.11 -6.00 1.78
N THR A 124 6.27 -5.89 2.82
CA THR A 124 6.10 -4.61 3.53
C THR A 124 7.32 -4.18 4.33
N ILE A 125 8.27 -5.08 4.61
CA ILE A 125 9.55 -4.70 5.23
C ILE A 125 10.42 -3.82 4.32
N VAL A 126 10.17 -3.86 3.00
CA VAL A 126 10.93 -3.09 2.00
C VAL A 126 10.12 -1.91 1.49
N TYR A 127 8.84 -2.15 1.21
CA TYR A 127 7.98 -1.17 0.58
C TYR A 127 6.54 -1.25 1.10
N MET A 128 6.07 -0.14 1.61
CA MET A 128 4.66 0.11 1.86
C MET A 128 4.20 1.25 0.95
N GLU A 129 3.09 1.07 0.27
CA GLU A 129 2.51 2.14 -0.56
C GLU A 129 2.01 3.26 0.37
N GLY A 130 2.65 4.42 0.26
CA GLY A 130 2.23 5.58 1.03
C GLY A 130 0.87 6.06 0.54
N VAL A 131 -0.02 6.38 1.46
CA VAL A 131 -1.23 7.15 1.12
C VAL A 131 -0.77 8.58 0.85
N ASP A 132 -1.02 9.08 -0.36
CA ASP A 132 -0.78 10.48 -0.69
C ASP A 132 -1.51 11.37 0.33
N LYS A 133 -0.75 12.08 1.17
CA LYS A 133 -1.33 12.99 2.17
C LYS A 133 -2.14 14.12 1.56
N GLU A 134 -1.99 14.33 0.25
CA GLU A 134 -2.73 15.32 -0.54
C GLU A 134 -3.96 14.73 -1.24
N ALA A 135 -4.04 13.42 -1.42
CA ALA A 135 -5.28 12.80 -1.86
C ALA A 135 -6.27 12.86 -0.70
N PRO A 136 -7.44 13.53 -0.86
CA PRO A 136 -8.48 13.43 0.14
C PRO A 136 -8.83 11.95 0.26
N SER A 137 -8.38 11.35 1.36
CA SER A 137 -8.67 9.94 1.63
C SER A 137 -10.18 9.76 1.53
N GLN A 138 -10.64 8.74 0.82
CA GLN A 138 -12.05 8.37 0.77
C GLN A 138 -12.59 7.96 2.17
N LYS A 139 -11.70 7.85 3.16
CA LYS A 139 -12.08 7.70 4.57
C LYS A 139 -12.27 9.09 5.19
N PRO A 140 -13.38 9.33 5.87
CA PRO A 140 -13.61 10.56 6.65
C PRO A 140 -12.41 10.80 7.60
N LYS A 141 -11.93 12.04 7.68
CA LYS A 141 -10.81 12.41 8.60
C LYS A 141 -11.06 12.01 10.06
N ALA A 142 -12.32 11.79 10.45
CA ALA A 142 -12.71 11.30 11.75
C ALA A 142 -12.26 9.86 12.04
N ASP A 143 -11.99 9.06 10.99
CA ASP A 143 -11.52 7.69 11.12
C ASP A 143 -9.99 7.59 11.02
N GLN A 144 -9.29 8.72 10.79
CA GLN A 144 -7.82 8.76 10.72
C GLN A 144 -7.14 9.02 12.09
N GLU A 145 -7.92 9.33 13.14
CA GLU A 145 -7.35 9.54 14.47
C GLU A 145 -7.07 8.26 15.25
N ALA A 146 -7.37 7.12 14.67
CA ALA A 146 -6.93 5.85 15.19
C ALA A 146 -6.23 5.11 14.05
N ASP A 147 -4.91 5.04 14.10
CA ASP A 147 -4.14 4.03 13.40
C ASP A 147 -4.61 2.66 13.94
N ASP A 148 -5.73 2.18 13.37
CA ASP A 148 -6.35 0.90 13.75
C ASP A 148 -5.50 -0.29 13.30
N ASP A 149 -4.40 -0.05 12.58
CA ASP A 149 -3.59 -1.08 11.96
C ASP A 149 -2.81 -1.95 12.96
N GLU A 150 -2.67 -1.53 14.22
CA GLU A 150 -1.93 -2.30 15.23
C GLU A 150 -2.76 -2.65 16.49
N ARG A 151 -4.08 -2.41 16.48
CA ARG A 151 -4.89 -2.79 17.63
C ARG A 151 -5.09 -4.30 17.68
N GLN A 152 -4.48 -4.92 18.69
CA GLN A 152 -4.81 -6.30 19.04
C GLN A 152 -6.16 -6.31 19.76
N LEU A 153 -7.14 -6.95 19.16
CA LEU A 153 -8.39 -7.24 19.84
C LEU A 153 -8.27 -8.52 20.65
N PRO A 154 -8.97 -8.61 21.82
CA PRO A 154 -9.00 -9.84 22.60
C PRO A 154 -9.65 -10.98 21.78
N VAL A 155 -9.25 -12.20 22.08
CA VAL A 155 -9.91 -13.38 21.54
C VAL A 155 -11.27 -13.51 22.21
N LEU A 156 -12.34 -13.42 21.41
CA LEU A 156 -13.72 -13.53 21.85
C LEU A 156 -14.41 -14.68 21.15
N SER A 157 -15.41 -15.25 21.80
CA SER A 157 -16.27 -16.28 21.24
C SER A 157 -17.62 -15.69 20.79
N GLU A 158 -18.23 -16.31 19.79
CA GLU A 158 -19.56 -15.90 19.34
C GLU A 158 -20.59 -16.05 20.48
N GLY A 159 -21.41 -15.02 20.69
CA GLY A 159 -22.40 -14.97 21.76
C GLY A 159 -21.87 -14.57 23.14
N GLU A 160 -20.59 -14.25 23.26
CA GLU A 160 -20.01 -13.78 24.51
C GLU A 160 -20.62 -12.43 24.92
N ARG A 161 -20.94 -12.31 26.21
CA ARG A 161 -21.49 -11.05 26.77
C ARG A 161 -20.35 -10.09 27.08
N LEU A 162 -20.35 -8.96 26.41
CA LEU A 162 -19.41 -7.89 26.64
C LEU A 162 -20.02 -6.85 27.62
N ARG A 163 -19.18 -6.28 28.49
CA ARG A 163 -19.54 -5.18 29.35
C ARG A 163 -18.97 -3.89 28.74
N LEU A 164 -19.85 -2.93 28.47
CA LEU A 164 -19.41 -1.59 28.11
C LEU A 164 -18.67 -0.96 29.32
N VAL A 165 -17.43 -0.57 29.13
CA VAL A 165 -16.67 0.23 30.09
C VAL A 165 -16.51 1.62 29.51
N GLU A 166 -17.15 2.60 30.13
CA GLU A 166 -17.01 3.99 29.77
C GLU A 166 -15.63 4.48 30.29
N GLN A 167 -14.74 4.82 29.37
CA GLN A 167 -13.49 5.45 29.75
C GLN A 167 -13.76 6.94 29.93
N GLU A 168 -13.59 7.45 31.14
CA GLU A 168 -13.61 8.90 31.41
C GLU A 168 -12.45 9.55 30.63
N ALA A 169 -12.75 10.01 29.43
CA ALA A 169 -11.85 10.91 28.72
C ALA A 169 -11.96 12.28 29.39
N GLN A 170 -10.85 12.84 29.86
CA GLN A 170 -10.79 14.12 30.57
C GLN A 170 -11.38 15.32 29.80
N THR A 171 -11.74 15.17 28.53
CA THR A 171 -12.17 16.27 27.66
C THR A 171 -13.33 15.96 26.72
N VAL A 172 -13.80 14.71 26.61
CA VAL A 172 -14.86 14.32 25.65
C VAL A 172 -15.84 13.35 26.33
N PRO A 173 -17.16 13.53 26.16
CA PRO A 173 -18.14 12.55 26.65
C PRO A 173 -17.87 11.16 26.07
N GLY A 174 -18.03 10.11 26.88
CA GLY A 174 -17.68 8.73 26.57
C GLY A 174 -18.35 8.12 25.32
N LEU A 175 -19.40 8.77 24.82
CA LEU A 175 -20.07 8.44 23.55
C LEU A 175 -20.10 9.67 22.65
N LEU A 176 -19.42 9.60 21.52
CA LEU A 176 -19.41 10.66 20.52
C LEU A 176 -20.26 10.22 19.30
N SER A 177 -21.40 10.85 19.10
CA SER A 177 -22.20 10.64 17.89
C SER A 177 -21.80 11.64 16.82
N LYS A 178 -21.43 11.13 15.62
CA LYS A 178 -21.11 11.96 14.45
C LYS A 178 -22.01 11.55 13.28
N GLN A 179 -22.60 12.53 12.63
CA GLN A 179 -23.33 12.28 11.39
C GLN A 179 -22.38 12.42 10.21
N HIS A 180 -22.39 11.43 9.33
CA HIS A 180 -21.59 11.42 8.11
C HIS A 180 -22.51 11.42 6.89
N PHE A 181 -22.09 12.15 5.87
CA PHE A 181 -22.75 12.20 4.57
C PHE A 181 -21.83 11.65 3.51
N THR A 182 -22.40 11.02 2.49
CA THR A 182 -21.65 10.61 1.31
C THR A 182 -21.01 11.83 0.66
N GLN A 183 -19.73 11.72 0.38
CA GLN A 183 -18.97 12.77 -0.29
C GLN A 183 -18.82 12.43 -1.77
N PRO A 184 -18.80 13.41 -2.67
CA PRO A 184 -18.44 13.17 -4.06
C PRO A 184 -16.99 12.65 -4.16
N PRO A 185 -16.62 11.98 -5.26
CA PRO A 185 -15.23 11.64 -5.52
C PRO A 185 -14.33 12.87 -5.39
N PRO A 186 -13.12 12.72 -4.85
CA PRO A 186 -12.16 13.81 -4.77
C PRO A 186 -11.78 14.29 -6.18
N ARG A 187 -11.32 15.52 -6.28
CA ARG A 187 -10.73 16.03 -7.52
C ARG A 187 -9.43 15.28 -7.81
N TYR A 188 -9.10 15.13 -9.08
CA TYR A 188 -7.83 14.55 -9.47
C TYR A 188 -6.67 15.41 -8.97
N ASN A 189 -5.69 14.77 -8.34
CA ASN A 189 -4.34 15.32 -8.27
C ASN A 189 -3.57 14.92 -9.54
N GLU A 190 -2.35 15.44 -9.72
CA GLU A 190 -1.56 15.16 -10.91
C GLU A 190 -1.32 13.67 -11.14
N ALA A 191 -1.00 12.92 -10.08
CA ALA A 191 -0.75 11.48 -10.17
C ALA A 191 -2.00 10.69 -10.57
N LEU A 192 -3.15 10.99 -9.96
CA LEU A 192 -4.42 10.36 -10.31
C LEU A 192 -4.89 10.73 -11.72
N LEU A 193 -4.62 11.97 -12.15
CA LEU A 193 -4.95 12.42 -13.51
C LEU A 193 -4.10 11.65 -14.54
N ILE A 194 -2.79 11.52 -14.31
CA ILE A 194 -1.91 10.73 -15.18
C ILE A 194 -2.39 9.30 -15.28
N LYS A 195 -2.72 8.68 -14.14
CA LYS A 195 -3.24 7.31 -14.09
C LYS A 195 -4.52 7.16 -14.92
N GLU A 196 -5.47 8.07 -14.75
CA GLU A 196 -6.73 8.06 -15.49
C GLU A 196 -6.52 8.25 -17.00
N LEU A 197 -5.60 9.15 -17.40
CA LEU A 197 -5.22 9.36 -18.79
C LEU A 197 -4.62 8.08 -19.40
N GLU A 198 -3.73 7.42 -18.65
CA GLU A 198 -3.09 6.17 -19.08
C GLU A 198 -4.11 5.04 -19.24
N GLU A 199 -5.02 4.86 -18.26
CA GLU A 199 -6.08 3.86 -18.31
C GLU A 199 -7.03 4.07 -19.50
N LYS A 200 -7.30 5.31 -19.87
CA LYS A 200 -8.12 5.67 -21.04
C LYS A 200 -7.35 5.71 -22.35
N GLY A 201 -6.04 5.48 -22.33
CA GLY A 201 -5.19 5.53 -23.54
C GLY A 201 -5.03 6.95 -24.11
N ILE A 202 -5.23 8.00 -23.29
CA ILE A 202 -5.10 9.39 -23.68
C ILE A 202 -3.69 9.88 -23.36
N GLY A 203 -2.98 10.37 -24.37
CA GLY A 203 -1.60 10.82 -24.21
C GLY A 203 -0.58 9.68 -24.12
N ARG A 204 0.63 10.02 -23.73
CA ARG A 204 1.76 9.09 -23.54
C ARG A 204 2.70 9.67 -22.48
N PRO A 205 3.60 8.89 -21.87
CA PRO A 205 4.55 9.39 -20.86
C PRO A 205 5.28 10.68 -21.28
N SER A 206 5.64 10.79 -22.56
CA SER A 206 6.32 11.97 -23.11
C SER A 206 5.43 13.23 -23.23
N THR A 207 4.11 13.09 -23.11
CA THR A 207 3.15 14.20 -23.28
C THR A 207 2.42 14.55 -21.99
N TYR A 208 2.50 13.73 -20.93
CA TYR A 208 1.77 13.99 -19.69
C TYR A 208 2.19 15.31 -19.03
N ALA A 209 3.48 15.62 -18.99
CA ALA A 209 3.95 16.88 -18.42
C ALA A 209 3.34 18.11 -19.14
N ALA A 210 3.19 18.05 -20.46
CA ALA A 210 2.59 19.13 -21.25
C ALA A 210 1.05 19.18 -21.14
N ILE A 211 0.40 18.09 -20.75
CA ILE A 211 -1.05 18.04 -20.56
C ILE A 211 -1.45 18.60 -19.19
N ILE A 212 -0.56 18.47 -18.19
CA ILE A 212 -0.82 18.86 -16.80
C ILE A 212 -0.40 20.32 -16.54
N SER A 213 0.59 20.84 -17.28
CA SER A 213 1.02 22.25 -17.19
C SER A 213 0.01 23.18 -17.85
#